data_1867a8bab8e1af416e537a511c9679be
#
_entry.id   1867a8bab8e1af416e537a511c9679be
#
_cell.length_a   1.000
_cell.length_b   1.000
_cell.length_c   1.000
_cell.angle_alpha   90.00
_cell.angle_beta   90.00
_cell.angle_gamma   90.00
#
_symmetry.space_group_name_H-M   'P 1'
#
loop_
_entity.id
_entity.type
_entity.pdbx_description
1 polymer ?
#
loop_
_entity_poly.entity_id
_entity_poly.type
_entity_poly.pdbx_seq_one_letter_code
_entity_poly.pdbx_strand_id
1 'polypeptide(L)'
;MISFVWPPGAAMLAGTGGSETYTAGQVRELLRRGIQAQVVTVGHGTKDGRKDFPDIPFLALNNASDISRLPGTVVFVNRAYDVPTINKAAIILHCITPGVAQRKQRQAYIADKIVIATSIYSGQQWALFLNIPYSRLHIVLPFADPIFGSAKRAKPSKKTRILYAGRLHPEKGIYTLLEVLHAEVMRKNGHRVSIVTAGQHVEEGQTIAQMLRDYPYAQLIPARNNVTDMATLLAHSDVLLMPSVFAEPFGMLSVEAQHAGCRVVASNIGGLPETNCGLLTLVEPRNPRALITGIEQAVALGAATKKEREEAKDNFMLDESVNSLLMALHL
;
A
#
# COMPACT_ATOMS: atom_id res chain seq x y z
N MET A 1 1.33 -26.29 0.88
CA MET A 1 2.33 -25.37 0.30
C MET A 1 1.61 -24.34 -0.55
N ILE A 2 1.89 -23.04 -0.32
CA ILE A 2 1.41 -21.90 -1.12
C ILE A 2 2.61 -21.17 -1.69
N SER A 3 2.69 -21.03 -3.02
CA SER A 3 3.80 -20.36 -3.71
C SER A 3 3.34 -19.06 -4.35
N PHE A 4 3.79 -17.92 -3.82
CA PHE A 4 3.53 -16.60 -4.38
C PHE A 4 4.51 -16.31 -5.49
N VAL A 5 4.07 -16.37 -6.73
CA VAL A 5 4.91 -16.17 -7.92
C VAL A 5 4.94 -14.69 -8.28
N TRP A 6 6.13 -14.10 -8.13
CA TRP A 6 6.37 -12.69 -8.36
C TRP A 6 6.32 -12.34 -9.87
N PRO A 7 5.94 -11.11 -10.24
CA PRO A 7 5.74 -10.72 -11.64
C PRO A 7 6.98 -10.94 -12.53
N PRO A 8 6.79 -11.25 -13.83
CA PRO A 8 7.89 -11.39 -14.78
C PRO A 8 8.78 -10.13 -14.82
N GLY A 9 10.11 -10.36 -14.81
CA GLY A 9 11.10 -9.29 -14.95
C GLY A 9 11.27 -8.38 -13.73
N ALA A 10 10.68 -8.72 -12.57
CA ALA A 10 10.78 -7.93 -11.35
C ALA A 10 11.36 -8.75 -10.20
N ALA A 11 12.27 -8.16 -9.42
CA ALA A 11 12.65 -8.64 -8.09
C ALA A 11 11.69 -8.05 -7.04
N MET A 12 11.49 -8.77 -5.93
CA MET A 12 10.68 -8.30 -4.81
C MET A 12 11.55 -7.49 -3.86
N LEU A 13 11.59 -6.17 -4.02
CA LEU A 13 12.46 -5.27 -3.25
C LEU A 13 11.67 -4.50 -2.18
N ALA A 14 12.22 -4.38 -0.97
CA ALA A 14 11.57 -3.61 0.09
C ALA A 14 11.46 -2.11 -0.26
N GLY A 15 10.38 -1.46 0.19
CA GLY A 15 10.15 -0.03 0.01
C GLY A 15 9.72 0.39 -1.41
N THR A 16 9.46 -0.56 -2.32
CA THR A 16 9.04 -0.25 -3.69
C THR A 16 7.52 -0.09 -3.82
N GLY A 17 6.73 -0.79 -3.00
CA GLY A 17 5.27 -0.66 -3.03
C GLY A 17 4.53 -1.52 -2.00
N GLY A 18 3.20 -1.43 -2.04
CA GLY A 18 2.32 -2.19 -1.16
C GLY A 18 2.22 -3.68 -1.48
N SER A 19 2.47 -4.07 -2.74
CA SER A 19 2.42 -5.48 -3.15
C SER A 19 3.46 -6.34 -2.43
N GLU A 20 4.64 -5.78 -2.20
CA GLU A 20 5.76 -6.41 -1.50
C GLU A 20 5.41 -6.62 -0.03
N THR A 21 4.96 -5.56 0.64
CA THR A 21 4.53 -5.59 2.05
C THR A 21 3.37 -6.58 2.24
N TYR A 22 2.37 -6.53 1.37
CA TYR A 22 1.25 -7.45 1.39
C TYR A 22 1.71 -8.90 1.25
N THR A 23 2.50 -9.21 0.22
CA THR A 23 2.96 -10.59 -0.03
C THR A 23 3.83 -11.12 1.11
N ALA A 24 4.77 -10.29 1.59
CA ALA A 24 5.64 -10.68 2.70
C ALA A 24 4.84 -10.97 3.97
N GLY A 25 3.87 -10.13 4.31
CA GLY A 25 3.01 -10.34 5.47
C GLY A 25 2.15 -11.60 5.37
N GLN A 26 1.54 -11.84 4.20
CA GLN A 26 0.79 -13.07 3.94
C GLN A 26 1.68 -14.32 4.14
N VAL A 27 2.90 -14.33 3.60
CA VAL A 27 3.83 -15.46 3.75
C VAL A 27 4.22 -15.66 5.21
N ARG A 28 4.57 -14.59 5.94
CA ARG A 28 4.90 -14.66 7.38
C ARG A 28 3.79 -15.26 8.21
N GLU A 29 2.57 -14.78 8.01
CA GLU A 29 1.43 -15.23 8.79
C GLU A 29 1.05 -16.68 8.46
N LEU A 30 1.13 -17.10 7.19
CA LEU A 30 0.95 -18.49 6.80
C LEU A 30 1.97 -19.39 7.49
N LEU A 31 3.26 -19.02 7.48
CA LEU A 31 4.32 -19.76 8.16
C LEU A 31 4.09 -19.83 9.69
N ARG A 32 3.67 -18.72 10.31
CA ARG A 32 3.33 -18.69 11.75
C ARG A 32 2.21 -19.67 12.10
N ARG A 33 1.26 -19.91 11.17
CA ARG A 33 0.18 -20.90 11.30
C ARG A 33 0.60 -22.34 10.97
N GLY A 34 1.88 -22.58 10.66
CA GLY A 34 2.37 -23.90 10.23
C GLY A 34 2.02 -24.26 8.78
N ILE A 35 1.51 -23.31 7.99
CA ILE A 35 1.22 -23.52 6.57
C ILE A 35 2.47 -23.15 5.77
N GLN A 36 3.04 -24.10 5.05
CA GLN A 36 4.22 -23.85 4.22
C GLN A 36 3.89 -22.85 3.11
N ALA A 37 4.66 -21.76 3.05
CA ALA A 37 4.53 -20.70 2.06
C ALA A 37 5.90 -20.16 1.65
N GLN A 38 6.01 -19.67 0.41
CA GLN A 38 7.24 -19.10 -0.14
C GLN A 38 6.95 -18.06 -1.23
N VAL A 39 7.94 -17.22 -1.51
CA VAL A 39 7.99 -16.36 -2.70
C VAL A 39 8.76 -17.07 -3.79
N VAL A 40 8.24 -17.06 -5.01
CA VAL A 40 8.90 -17.63 -6.19
C VAL A 40 9.21 -16.53 -7.18
N THR A 41 10.46 -16.45 -7.61
CA THR A 41 10.92 -15.52 -8.65
C THR A 41 11.49 -16.28 -9.84
N VAL A 42 11.49 -15.68 -11.03
CA VAL A 42 11.97 -16.33 -12.26
C VAL A 42 13.04 -15.46 -12.90
N GLY A 43 14.22 -16.06 -13.16
CA GLY A 43 15.30 -15.42 -13.91
C GLY A 43 16.16 -14.44 -13.14
N HIS A 44 15.97 -14.30 -11.82
CA HIS A 44 16.73 -13.34 -10.98
C HIS A 44 17.83 -13.98 -10.15
N GLY A 45 17.87 -15.33 -10.06
CA GLY A 45 18.80 -16.05 -9.18
C GLY A 45 18.73 -15.51 -7.74
N THR A 46 19.87 -15.18 -7.14
CA THR A 46 19.94 -14.64 -5.78
C THR A 46 19.71 -13.13 -5.68
N LYS A 47 19.47 -12.44 -6.82
CA LYS A 47 19.15 -11.00 -6.88
C LYS A 47 17.64 -10.76 -6.88
N ASP A 48 16.88 -11.66 -6.30
CA ASP A 48 15.43 -11.72 -6.32
C ASP A 48 14.74 -10.94 -5.19
N GLY A 49 15.50 -10.26 -4.34
CA GLY A 49 14.98 -9.47 -3.21
C GLY A 49 15.03 -10.22 -1.87
N ARG A 50 15.46 -11.49 -1.84
CA ARG A 50 15.54 -12.27 -0.58
C ARG A 50 16.36 -11.62 0.53
N LYS A 51 17.31 -10.75 0.19
CA LYS A 51 18.09 -9.99 1.18
C LYS A 51 17.28 -8.98 1.95
N ASP A 52 16.22 -8.47 1.34
CA ASP A 52 15.33 -7.47 1.95
C ASP A 52 14.28 -8.15 2.85
N PHE A 53 14.04 -9.45 2.65
CA PHE A 53 13.06 -10.27 3.39
C PHE A 53 13.72 -11.57 3.90
N PRO A 54 14.71 -11.48 4.82
CA PRO A 54 15.49 -12.64 5.26
C PRO A 54 14.70 -13.68 6.06
N ASP A 55 13.51 -13.31 6.51
CA ASP A 55 12.62 -14.10 7.36
C ASP A 55 11.56 -14.91 6.59
N ILE A 56 11.52 -14.78 5.25
CA ILE A 56 10.61 -15.57 4.41
C ILE A 56 11.36 -16.40 3.37
N PRO A 57 10.87 -17.60 3.03
CA PRO A 57 11.52 -18.46 2.04
C PRO A 57 11.38 -17.90 0.62
N PHE A 58 12.49 -17.95 -0.14
CA PHE A 58 12.54 -17.63 -1.57
C PHE A 58 13.00 -18.81 -2.38
N LEU A 59 12.28 -19.11 -3.46
CA LEU A 59 12.67 -20.06 -4.51
C LEU A 59 12.92 -19.29 -5.82
N ALA A 60 14.15 -19.33 -6.30
CA ALA A 60 14.49 -18.77 -7.60
C ALA A 60 14.43 -19.87 -8.66
N LEU A 61 13.58 -19.70 -9.66
CA LEU A 61 13.47 -20.56 -10.84
C LEU A 61 14.28 -19.95 -11.99
N ASN A 62 14.90 -20.80 -12.79
CA ASN A 62 15.60 -20.35 -14.00
C ASN A 62 14.62 -20.09 -15.15
N ASN A 63 13.59 -20.92 -15.28
CA ASN A 63 12.62 -20.85 -16.38
C ASN A 63 11.20 -20.76 -15.85
N ALA A 64 10.34 -20.03 -16.58
CA ALA A 64 8.92 -19.94 -16.26
C ALA A 64 8.19 -21.30 -16.33
N SER A 65 8.62 -22.18 -17.21
CA SER A 65 8.06 -23.55 -17.33
C SER A 65 8.13 -24.37 -16.03
N ASP A 66 9.11 -24.07 -15.17
CA ASP A 66 9.26 -24.79 -13.90
C ASP A 66 8.17 -24.43 -12.87
N ILE A 67 7.42 -23.34 -13.09
CA ILE A 67 6.23 -22.98 -12.28
C ILE A 67 5.20 -24.12 -12.28
N SER A 68 5.04 -24.81 -13.41
CA SER A 68 4.11 -25.94 -13.55
C SER A 68 4.42 -27.12 -12.63
N ARG A 69 5.63 -27.19 -12.10
CA ARG A 69 6.10 -28.25 -11.20
C ARG A 69 6.01 -27.88 -9.71
N LEU A 70 5.59 -26.64 -9.40
CA LEU A 70 5.46 -26.21 -8.01
C LEU A 70 4.38 -27.01 -7.29
N PRO A 71 4.63 -27.51 -6.08
CA PRO A 71 3.65 -28.24 -5.32
C PRO A 71 2.59 -27.30 -4.71
N GLY A 72 1.38 -27.82 -4.54
CA GLY A 72 0.30 -27.13 -3.85
C GLY A 72 -0.33 -26.00 -4.67
N THR A 73 -0.68 -24.89 -4.04
CA THR A 73 -1.37 -23.77 -4.67
C THR A 73 -0.39 -22.71 -5.15
N VAL A 74 -0.55 -22.29 -6.40
CA VAL A 74 0.23 -21.21 -7.01
C VAL A 74 -0.58 -19.91 -6.99
N VAL A 75 -0.02 -18.86 -6.44
CA VAL A 75 -0.64 -17.53 -6.36
C VAL A 75 0.22 -16.54 -7.12
N PHE A 76 -0.24 -16.13 -8.30
CA PHE A 76 0.45 -15.10 -9.08
C PHE A 76 0.19 -13.71 -8.48
N VAL A 77 1.21 -12.88 -8.44
CA VAL A 77 1.11 -11.49 -7.97
C VAL A 77 1.09 -10.55 -9.19
N ASN A 78 0.02 -9.76 -9.34
CA ASN A 78 -0.22 -8.77 -10.40
C ASN A 78 -0.23 -9.31 -11.85
N ARG A 79 0.65 -10.23 -12.20
CA ARG A 79 0.77 -10.80 -13.54
C ARG A 79 1.02 -12.30 -13.46
N ALA A 80 0.31 -13.06 -14.26
CA ALA A 80 0.61 -14.47 -14.44
C ALA A 80 1.66 -14.66 -15.55
N TYR A 81 2.37 -15.76 -15.46
CA TYR A 81 3.16 -16.28 -16.57
C TYR A 81 2.26 -17.07 -17.52
N ASP A 82 2.61 -17.08 -18.79
CA ASP A 82 1.95 -17.92 -19.81
C ASP A 82 2.50 -19.34 -19.73
N VAL A 83 2.09 -20.04 -18.67
CA VAL A 83 2.46 -21.43 -18.40
C VAL A 83 1.24 -22.18 -17.88
N PRO A 84 1.01 -23.43 -18.31
CA PRO A 84 -0.03 -24.25 -17.73
C PRO A 84 0.25 -24.48 -16.25
N THR A 85 -0.76 -24.33 -15.41
CA THR A 85 -0.68 -24.70 -14.00
C THR A 85 -1.36 -26.03 -13.78
N ILE A 86 -0.60 -27.02 -13.28
CA ILE A 86 -1.13 -28.37 -13.02
C ILE A 86 -1.97 -28.38 -11.74
N ASN A 87 -1.63 -27.50 -10.80
CA ASN A 87 -2.27 -27.35 -9.51
C ASN A 87 -3.24 -26.16 -9.49
N LYS A 88 -4.00 -26.03 -8.39
CA LYS A 88 -4.85 -24.88 -8.16
C LYS A 88 -4.04 -23.58 -8.29
N ALA A 89 -4.55 -22.64 -9.06
CA ALA A 89 -3.90 -21.36 -9.29
C ALA A 89 -4.84 -20.19 -8.99
N ALA A 90 -4.25 -19.12 -8.44
CA ALA A 90 -4.91 -17.85 -8.19
C ALA A 90 -4.04 -16.70 -8.70
N ILE A 91 -4.64 -15.53 -8.86
CA ILE A 91 -3.94 -14.29 -9.14
C ILE A 91 -4.46 -13.18 -8.23
N ILE A 92 -3.56 -12.46 -7.57
CA ILE A 92 -3.88 -11.26 -6.77
C ILE A 92 -3.53 -10.01 -7.58
N LEU A 93 -4.51 -9.16 -7.77
CA LEU A 93 -4.43 -7.95 -8.58
C LEU A 93 -4.32 -6.71 -7.68
N HIS A 94 -3.09 -6.30 -7.37
CA HIS A 94 -2.80 -5.12 -6.53
C HIS A 94 -2.77 -3.80 -7.30
N CYS A 95 -2.51 -3.85 -8.60
CA CYS A 95 -2.33 -2.64 -9.41
C CYS A 95 -3.64 -2.16 -10.03
N ILE A 96 -3.61 -0.95 -10.57
CA ILE A 96 -4.67 -0.43 -11.43
C ILE A 96 -4.80 -1.27 -12.71
N THR A 97 -5.97 -1.22 -13.34
CA THR A 97 -6.18 -1.89 -14.62
C THR A 97 -5.27 -1.33 -15.71
N PRO A 98 -4.66 -2.19 -16.53
CA PRO A 98 -3.85 -1.75 -17.65
C PRO A 98 -4.71 -1.19 -18.80
N GLY A 99 -4.07 -0.66 -19.83
CA GLY A 99 -4.76 -0.18 -21.03
C GLY A 99 -5.53 -1.27 -21.77
N VAL A 100 -6.57 -0.88 -22.51
CA VAL A 100 -7.50 -1.77 -23.22
C VAL A 100 -6.80 -2.76 -24.16
N ALA A 101 -5.67 -2.35 -24.76
CA ALA A 101 -4.87 -3.21 -25.64
C ALA A 101 -4.41 -4.52 -24.96
N GLN A 102 -4.26 -4.53 -23.63
CA GLN A 102 -3.82 -5.70 -22.89
C GLN A 102 -4.99 -6.60 -22.41
N ARG A 103 -6.25 -6.22 -22.67
CA ARG A 103 -7.43 -6.92 -22.14
C ARG A 103 -7.46 -8.39 -22.53
N LYS A 104 -7.33 -8.71 -23.81
CA LYS A 104 -7.38 -10.10 -24.31
C LYS A 104 -6.32 -10.99 -23.66
N GLN A 105 -5.08 -10.48 -23.55
CA GLN A 105 -4.00 -11.19 -22.89
C GLN A 105 -4.30 -11.44 -21.42
N ARG A 106 -4.83 -10.42 -20.72
CA ARG A 106 -5.19 -10.55 -19.29
C ARG A 106 -6.34 -11.53 -19.09
N GLN A 107 -7.36 -11.52 -19.96
CA GLN A 107 -8.46 -12.48 -19.91
C GLN A 107 -7.95 -13.92 -20.06
N ALA A 108 -7.04 -14.17 -20.99
CA ALA A 108 -6.45 -15.51 -21.17
C ALA A 108 -5.71 -15.97 -19.91
N TYR A 109 -4.94 -15.09 -19.25
CA TYR A 109 -4.18 -15.43 -18.04
C TYR A 109 -5.04 -15.77 -16.83
N ILE A 110 -6.29 -15.31 -16.77
CA ILE A 110 -7.15 -15.51 -15.60
C ILE A 110 -8.23 -16.59 -15.83
N ALA A 111 -8.35 -17.13 -17.05
CA ALA A 111 -9.46 -17.99 -17.45
C ALA A 111 -9.66 -19.18 -16.50
N ASP A 112 -8.57 -19.79 -16.08
CA ASP A 112 -8.49 -20.97 -15.22
C ASP A 112 -8.09 -20.65 -13.77
N LYS A 113 -8.04 -19.37 -13.37
CA LYS A 113 -7.54 -18.94 -12.06
C LYS A 113 -8.62 -18.34 -11.17
N ILE A 114 -8.46 -18.50 -9.87
CA ILE A 114 -9.16 -17.73 -8.85
C ILE A 114 -8.66 -16.30 -8.95
N VAL A 115 -9.55 -15.33 -9.12
CA VAL A 115 -9.18 -13.91 -9.25
C VAL A 115 -9.44 -13.20 -7.94
N ILE A 116 -8.41 -12.56 -7.39
CA ILE A 116 -8.43 -11.85 -6.11
C ILE A 116 -8.10 -10.39 -6.36
N ALA A 117 -8.90 -9.49 -5.80
CA ALA A 117 -8.66 -8.05 -5.77
C ALA A 117 -8.49 -7.58 -4.32
N THR A 118 -7.84 -6.42 -4.15
CA THR A 118 -7.41 -5.91 -2.84
C THR A 118 -8.34 -4.85 -2.26
N SER A 119 -9.44 -4.53 -2.95
CA SER A 119 -10.52 -3.66 -2.46
C SER A 119 -11.79 -3.89 -3.28
N ILE A 120 -12.92 -3.42 -2.81
CA ILE A 120 -14.18 -3.44 -3.55
C ILE A 120 -14.02 -2.61 -4.82
N TYR A 121 -13.46 -1.39 -4.70
CA TYR A 121 -13.18 -0.53 -5.84
C TYR A 121 -12.30 -1.22 -6.88
N SER A 122 -11.15 -1.77 -6.46
CA SER A 122 -10.24 -2.48 -7.36
C SER A 122 -10.92 -3.67 -8.03
N GLY A 123 -11.71 -4.44 -7.29
CA GLY A 123 -12.49 -5.55 -7.82
C GLY A 123 -13.49 -5.11 -8.90
N GLN A 124 -14.22 -4.03 -8.68
CA GLN A 124 -15.14 -3.48 -9.68
C GLN A 124 -14.41 -3.05 -10.96
N GLN A 125 -13.26 -2.35 -10.81
CA GLN A 125 -12.45 -1.93 -11.96
C GLN A 125 -11.91 -3.12 -12.75
N TRP A 126 -11.43 -4.16 -12.06
CA TRP A 126 -10.93 -5.36 -12.70
C TRP A 126 -12.05 -6.18 -13.36
N ALA A 127 -13.23 -6.30 -12.75
CA ALA A 127 -14.39 -6.96 -13.36
C ALA A 127 -14.79 -6.29 -14.67
N LEU A 128 -14.90 -4.96 -14.67
CA LEU A 128 -15.18 -4.16 -15.86
C LEU A 128 -14.09 -4.31 -16.93
N PHE A 129 -12.82 -4.19 -16.53
CA PHE A 129 -11.69 -4.32 -17.46
C PHE A 129 -11.63 -5.71 -18.09
N LEU A 130 -11.80 -6.75 -17.30
CA LEU A 130 -11.72 -8.13 -17.76
C LEU A 130 -13.02 -8.62 -18.45
N ASN A 131 -14.09 -7.83 -18.37
CA ASN A 131 -15.42 -8.19 -18.85
C ASN A 131 -15.90 -9.55 -18.26
N ILE A 132 -15.80 -9.66 -16.95
CA ILE A 132 -16.25 -10.82 -16.17
C ILE A 132 -17.24 -10.37 -15.09
N PRO A 133 -18.15 -11.24 -14.63
CA PRO A 133 -19.03 -10.92 -13.51
C PRO A 133 -18.21 -10.59 -12.27
N TYR A 134 -18.63 -9.56 -11.51
CA TYR A 134 -17.98 -9.19 -10.24
C TYR A 134 -17.95 -10.36 -9.24
N SER A 135 -18.95 -11.22 -9.27
CA SER A 135 -19.05 -12.44 -8.44
C SER A 135 -17.92 -13.46 -8.68
N ARG A 136 -17.16 -13.33 -9.78
CA ARG A 136 -15.95 -14.14 -10.02
C ARG A 136 -14.72 -13.67 -9.24
N LEU A 137 -14.78 -12.48 -8.65
CA LEU A 137 -13.67 -11.95 -7.88
C LEU A 137 -13.88 -12.20 -6.38
N HIS A 138 -12.79 -12.58 -5.72
CA HIS A 138 -12.71 -12.59 -4.28
C HIS A 138 -12.04 -11.31 -3.82
N ILE A 139 -12.51 -10.71 -2.73
CA ILE A 139 -11.88 -9.54 -2.13
C ILE A 139 -11.06 -10.03 -0.93
N VAL A 140 -9.76 -9.80 -0.98
CA VAL A 140 -8.84 -10.05 0.12
C VAL A 140 -8.17 -8.74 0.45
N LEU A 141 -8.70 -8.05 1.46
CA LEU A 141 -8.26 -6.73 1.86
C LEU A 141 -6.81 -6.78 2.36
N PRO A 142 -6.01 -5.75 2.08
CA PRO A 142 -4.73 -5.54 2.72
C PRO A 142 -4.89 -5.30 4.22
N PHE A 143 -3.78 -5.29 4.92
CA PHE A 143 -3.69 -5.18 6.37
C PHE A 143 -2.62 -4.15 6.76
N ALA A 144 -2.63 -3.72 8.02
CA ALA A 144 -1.48 -3.09 8.63
C ALA A 144 -0.65 -4.13 9.40
N ASP A 145 0.67 -4.08 9.24
CA ASP A 145 1.56 -4.89 10.09
C ASP A 145 1.36 -4.50 11.56
N PRO A 146 1.26 -5.45 12.50
CA PRO A 146 1.06 -5.16 13.92
C PRO A 146 2.09 -4.19 14.54
N ILE A 147 3.24 -4.03 13.91
CA ILE A 147 4.27 -3.07 14.33
C ILE A 147 3.76 -1.63 14.34
N PHE A 148 2.85 -1.27 13.41
CA PHE A 148 2.27 0.08 13.37
C PHE A 148 1.43 0.36 14.60
N GLY A 149 0.61 -0.61 15.02
CA GLY A 149 -0.22 -0.49 16.22
C GLY A 149 0.56 -0.52 17.54
N SER A 150 1.77 -1.09 17.53
CA SER A 150 2.66 -1.18 18.71
C SER A 150 3.65 -0.02 18.81
N ALA A 151 3.81 0.79 17.75
CA ALA A 151 4.75 1.89 17.72
C ALA A 151 4.42 2.97 18.78
N LYS A 152 5.46 3.41 19.51
CA LYS A 152 5.29 4.39 20.58
C LYS A 152 4.95 5.77 20.03
N ARG A 153 3.77 6.27 20.35
CA ARG A 153 3.35 7.64 19.98
C ARG A 153 4.28 8.68 20.57
N ALA A 154 4.63 9.67 19.77
CA ALA A 154 5.31 10.86 20.27
C ALA A 154 4.44 11.64 21.26
N LYS A 155 5.07 12.32 22.21
CA LYS A 155 4.38 13.24 23.10
C LYS A 155 3.67 14.35 22.32
N PRO A 156 2.52 14.85 22.80
CA PRO A 156 1.85 16.00 22.19
C PRO A 156 2.81 17.17 21.98
N SER A 157 2.66 17.88 20.89
CA SER A 157 3.45 19.06 20.54
C SER A 157 2.52 20.26 20.34
N LYS A 158 3.02 21.48 20.64
CA LYS A 158 2.32 22.72 20.33
C LYS A 158 2.17 22.94 18.81
N LYS A 159 3.07 22.34 18.01
CA LYS A 159 3.04 22.39 16.54
C LYS A 159 2.56 21.06 16.00
N THR A 160 1.51 21.06 15.19
CA THR A 160 1.03 19.86 14.51
C THR A 160 2.09 19.35 13.54
N ARG A 161 2.39 18.06 13.62
CA ARG A 161 3.33 17.37 12.76
C ARG A 161 2.55 16.72 11.61
N ILE A 162 2.63 17.34 10.45
CA ILE A 162 1.98 16.87 9.22
C ILE A 162 2.99 16.09 8.40
N LEU A 163 2.61 14.92 7.92
CA LEU A 163 3.42 14.05 7.09
C LEU A 163 2.77 13.88 5.71
N TYR A 164 3.57 13.96 4.68
CA TYR A 164 3.28 13.38 3.38
C TYR A 164 4.30 12.26 3.15
N ALA A 165 3.83 11.06 2.78
CA ALA A 165 4.71 9.94 2.48
C ALA A 165 4.26 9.23 1.19
N GLY A 166 5.18 9.03 0.26
CA GLY A 166 4.91 8.41 -1.01
C GLY A 166 5.90 8.78 -2.10
N ARG A 167 5.67 8.26 -3.30
CA ARG A 167 6.44 8.69 -4.47
C ARG A 167 6.19 10.18 -4.74
N LEU A 168 7.25 10.92 -5.09
CA LEU A 168 7.12 12.31 -5.55
C LEU A 168 6.65 12.32 -7.01
N HIS A 169 5.43 11.90 -7.23
CA HIS A 169 4.81 11.80 -8.55
C HIS A 169 3.52 12.62 -8.58
N PRO A 170 3.20 13.28 -9.72
CA PRO A 170 1.98 14.08 -9.85
C PRO A 170 0.71 13.33 -9.42
N GLU A 171 0.61 12.05 -9.74
CA GLU A 171 -0.52 11.19 -9.36
C GLU A 171 -0.72 11.07 -7.84
N LYS A 172 0.35 11.19 -7.05
CA LYS A 172 0.30 11.16 -5.58
C LYS A 172 -0.06 12.51 -4.97
N GLY A 173 -0.34 13.51 -5.82
CA GLY A 173 -0.85 14.82 -5.40
C GLY A 173 0.18 15.74 -4.76
N ILE A 174 1.48 15.54 -5.03
CA ILE A 174 2.54 16.39 -4.48
C ILE A 174 2.34 17.86 -4.85
N TYR A 175 1.87 18.16 -6.06
CA TYR A 175 1.61 19.55 -6.46
C TYR A 175 0.43 20.17 -5.71
N THR A 176 -0.64 19.40 -5.45
CA THR A 176 -1.73 19.85 -4.58
C THR A 176 -1.23 20.19 -3.18
N LEU A 177 -0.29 19.39 -2.65
CA LEU A 177 0.35 19.68 -1.38
C LEU A 177 1.17 20.99 -1.45
N LEU A 178 1.97 21.19 -2.49
CA LEU A 178 2.77 22.41 -2.64
C LEU A 178 1.89 23.67 -2.71
N GLU A 179 0.75 23.60 -3.40
CA GLU A 179 -0.23 24.69 -3.41
C GLU A 179 -0.79 24.98 -2.00
N VAL A 180 -1.04 23.93 -1.20
CA VAL A 180 -1.46 24.08 0.21
C VAL A 180 -0.38 24.75 1.06
N LEU A 181 0.91 24.49 0.81
CA LEU A 181 2.00 25.14 1.54
C LEU A 181 2.08 26.65 1.25
N HIS A 182 1.59 27.13 0.12
CA HIS A 182 1.46 28.58 -0.13
C HIS A 182 0.41 29.27 0.75
N ALA A 183 -0.58 28.51 1.25
CA ALA A 183 -1.69 29.11 1.98
C ALA A 183 -1.21 29.75 3.31
N GLU A 184 -1.70 30.96 3.57
CA GLU A 184 -1.34 31.72 4.76
C GLU A 184 -1.69 30.98 6.07
N VAL A 185 -2.78 30.18 6.04
CA VAL A 185 -3.23 29.38 7.18
C VAL A 185 -2.17 28.38 7.64
N MET A 186 -1.44 27.77 6.69
CA MET A 186 -0.36 26.81 7.01
C MET A 186 0.81 27.48 7.72
N ARG A 187 1.14 28.71 7.36
CA ARG A 187 2.21 29.50 8.01
C ARG A 187 1.81 30.01 9.38
N LYS A 188 0.59 30.56 9.51
CA LYS A 188 0.09 31.15 10.77
C LYS A 188 -0.12 30.12 11.87
N ASN A 189 -0.57 28.91 11.53
CA ASN A 189 -0.86 27.87 12.51
C ASN A 189 0.39 27.17 13.04
N GLY A 190 1.58 27.47 12.51
CA GLY A 190 2.85 26.94 13.01
C GLY A 190 3.01 25.43 12.83
N HIS A 191 2.34 24.84 11.83
CA HIS A 191 2.51 23.43 11.49
C HIS A 191 3.95 23.09 11.11
N ARG A 192 4.34 21.83 11.29
CA ARG A 192 5.57 21.26 10.72
C ARG A 192 5.19 20.23 9.69
N VAL A 193 5.65 20.42 8.45
CA VAL A 193 5.36 19.52 7.35
C VAL A 193 6.62 18.73 6.98
N SER A 194 6.54 17.41 7.03
CA SER A 194 7.60 16.51 6.59
C SER A 194 7.15 15.79 5.33
N ILE A 195 8.00 15.80 4.31
CA ILE A 195 7.77 15.12 3.05
C ILE A 195 8.78 13.99 2.95
N VAL A 196 8.28 12.75 2.85
CA VAL A 196 9.07 11.53 2.68
C VAL A 196 8.83 10.96 1.31
N THR A 197 9.89 10.63 0.59
CA THR A 197 9.79 9.97 -0.70
C THR A 197 10.23 8.52 -0.61
N ALA A 198 9.60 7.63 -1.37
CA ALA A 198 10.18 6.34 -1.71
C ALA A 198 11.36 6.58 -2.66
N GLY A 199 12.55 6.12 -2.29
CA GLY A 199 13.88 6.52 -2.77
C GLY A 199 14.24 6.44 -4.26
N GLN A 200 13.29 6.39 -5.18
CA GLN A 200 13.54 6.18 -6.61
C GLN A 200 13.48 7.46 -7.47
N HIS A 201 13.22 8.63 -6.88
CA HIS A 201 13.00 9.88 -7.63
C HIS A 201 13.96 10.99 -7.14
N VAL A 202 15.24 10.85 -7.46
CA VAL A 202 16.28 11.81 -7.01
C VAL A 202 16.09 13.17 -7.66
N GLU A 203 15.75 13.22 -8.95
CA GLU A 203 15.57 14.49 -9.68
C GLU A 203 14.33 15.25 -9.20
N GLU A 204 13.19 14.57 -9.07
CA GLU A 204 11.97 15.16 -8.51
C GLU A 204 12.19 15.59 -7.06
N GLY A 205 12.95 14.82 -6.29
CA GLY A 205 13.32 15.16 -4.92
C GLY A 205 14.16 16.44 -4.83
N GLN A 206 15.10 16.65 -5.75
CA GLN A 206 15.88 17.88 -5.83
C GLN A 206 15.00 19.08 -6.18
N THR A 207 14.10 18.94 -7.15
CA THR A 207 13.15 19.99 -7.53
C THR A 207 12.23 20.35 -6.37
N ILE A 208 11.66 19.35 -5.68
CA ILE A 208 10.82 19.58 -4.51
C ILE A 208 11.63 20.22 -3.38
N ALA A 209 12.87 19.79 -3.11
CA ALA A 209 13.72 20.41 -2.11
C ALA A 209 14.02 21.88 -2.42
N GLN A 210 14.16 22.25 -3.69
CA GLN A 210 14.32 23.65 -4.11
C GLN A 210 13.04 24.45 -3.81
N MET A 211 11.86 23.92 -4.19
CA MET A 211 10.57 24.55 -3.93
C MET A 211 10.30 24.75 -2.44
N LEU A 212 10.78 23.84 -1.57
CA LEU A 212 10.60 23.93 -0.13
C LEU A 212 11.45 25.00 0.55
N ARG A 213 12.42 25.63 -0.13
CA ARG A 213 13.27 26.69 0.47
C ARG A 213 12.46 27.87 0.99
N ASP A 214 11.33 28.17 0.34
CA ASP A 214 10.45 29.27 0.68
C ASP A 214 9.50 28.92 1.86
N TYR A 215 9.54 27.66 2.34
CA TYR A 215 8.67 27.16 3.40
C TYR A 215 9.50 26.61 4.58
N PRO A 216 9.99 27.46 5.49
CA PRO A 216 10.87 27.03 6.59
C PRO A 216 10.20 26.06 7.58
N TYR A 217 8.89 25.88 7.49
CA TYR A 217 8.11 24.91 8.27
C TYR A 217 7.90 23.57 7.54
N ALA A 218 8.36 23.43 6.28
CA ALA A 218 8.30 22.22 5.50
C ALA A 218 9.71 21.71 5.17
N GLN A 219 9.89 20.40 5.20
CA GLN A 219 11.18 19.76 4.92
C GLN A 219 11.02 18.46 4.18
N LEU A 220 11.96 18.18 3.28
CA LEU A 220 12.15 16.85 2.71
C LEU A 220 13.01 16.03 3.67
N ILE A 221 12.55 14.84 4.03
CA ILE A 221 13.29 13.91 4.90
C ILE A 221 13.61 12.61 4.14
N PRO A 222 14.69 11.90 4.53
CA PRO A 222 15.08 10.66 3.85
C PRO A 222 13.98 9.61 3.82
N ALA A 223 13.98 8.81 2.74
CA ALA A 223 13.10 7.66 2.60
C ALA A 223 13.21 6.68 3.79
N ARG A 224 12.12 6.02 4.09
CA ARG A 224 12.06 4.97 5.10
C ARG A 224 11.84 3.63 4.39
N ASN A 225 12.90 2.83 4.30
CA ASN A 225 12.90 1.60 3.51
C ASN A 225 12.52 0.36 4.33
N ASN A 226 12.39 0.49 5.65
CA ASN A 226 11.94 -0.59 6.51
C ASN A 226 10.66 -0.22 7.27
N VAL A 227 9.91 -1.23 7.62
CA VAL A 227 8.59 -1.08 8.27
C VAL A 227 8.69 -0.45 9.65
N THR A 228 9.74 -0.73 10.41
CA THR A 228 9.95 -0.19 11.78
C THR A 228 10.17 1.32 11.76
N ASP A 229 11.00 1.81 10.82
CA ASP A 229 11.25 3.25 10.67
C ASP A 229 9.98 3.98 10.20
N MET A 230 9.21 3.36 9.30
CA MET A 230 7.94 3.94 8.86
C MET A 230 6.92 3.97 10.00
N ALA A 231 6.80 2.90 10.77
CA ALA A 231 5.91 2.85 11.94
C ALA A 231 6.27 3.93 12.98
N THR A 232 7.57 4.11 13.23
CA THR A 232 8.06 5.17 14.11
C THR A 232 7.72 6.56 13.58
N LEU A 233 7.92 6.79 12.28
CA LEU A 233 7.60 8.06 11.64
C LEU A 233 6.10 8.39 11.71
N LEU A 234 5.24 7.43 11.40
CA LEU A 234 3.78 7.58 11.50
C LEU A 234 3.35 7.81 12.95
N ALA A 235 3.90 7.05 13.90
CA ALA A 235 3.62 7.26 15.33
C ALA A 235 4.12 8.63 15.84
N HIS A 236 5.05 9.26 15.18
CA HIS A 236 5.55 10.60 15.49
C HIS A 236 4.88 11.72 14.69
N SER A 237 3.95 11.40 13.82
CA SER A 237 3.15 12.35 13.04
C SER A 237 1.74 12.46 13.60
N ASP A 238 1.15 13.66 13.53
CA ASP A 238 -0.22 13.88 14.00
C ASP A 238 -1.23 13.69 12.87
N VAL A 239 -0.86 14.11 11.66
CA VAL A 239 -1.70 14.02 10.46
C VAL A 239 -0.87 13.49 9.30
N LEU A 240 -1.37 12.46 8.61
CA LEU A 240 -0.86 12.01 7.31
C LEU A 240 -1.71 12.59 6.19
N LEU A 241 -1.08 13.11 5.15
CA LEU A 241 -1.74 13.59 3.93
C LEU A 241 -1.58 12.59 2.79
N MET A 242 -2.68 12.20 2.16
CA MET A 242 -2.73 11.36 0.97
C MET A 242 -3.56 12.05 -0.12
N PRO A 243 -3.08 13.15 -0.70
CA PRO A 243 -3.83 13.96 -1.68
C PRO A 243 -3.77 13.36 -3.08
N SER A 244 -3.83 12.04 -3.22
CA SER A 244 -3.77 11.33 -4.50
C SER A 244 -4.77 11.88 -5.51
N VAL A 245 -4.31 12.10 -6.76
CA VAL A 245 -5.14 12.56 -7.87
C VAL A 245 -5.50 11.43 -8.84
N PHE A 246 -4.97 10.25 -8.61
CA PHE A 246 -5.36 9.02 -9.30
C PHE A 246 -6.11 8.08 -8.34
N ALA A 247 -6.92 7.22 -8.90
CA ALA A 247 -7.70 6.26 -8.14
C ALA A 247 -6.80 5.11 -7.63
N GLU A 248 -6.37 5.20 -6.38
CA GLU A 248 -5.57 4.15 -5.76
C GLU A 248 -6.37 2.84 -5.64
N PRO A 249 -5.75 1.68 -5.88
CA PRO A 249 -6.43 0.40 -5.71
C PRO A 249 -6.93 0.16 -4.28
N PHE A 250 -6.17 0.62 -3.26
CA PHE A 250 -6.53 0.56 -1.85
C PHE A 250 -5.96 1.75 -1.08
N GLY A 251 -4.69 1.71 -0.70
CA GLY A 251 -4.00 2.75 0.08
C GLY A 251 -3.52 2.22 1.44
N MET A 252 -2.64 1.23 1.45
CA MET A 252 -2.12 0.60 2.68
C MET A 252 -1.60 1.61 3.70
N LEU A 253 -0.89 2.64 3.24
CA LEU A 253 -0.34 3.67 4.11
C LEU A 253 -1.40 4.40 4.96
N SER A 254 -2.65 4.52 4.46
CA SER A 254 -3.76 5.07 5.25
C SER A 254 -4.07 4.21 6.47
N VAL A 255 -4.17 2.90 6.27
CA VAL A 255 -4.45 1.95 7.35
C VAL A 255 -3.29 1.91 8.35
N GLU A 256 -2.05 1.81 7.85
CA GLU A 256 -0.82 1.83 8.65
C GLU A 256 -0.73 3.07 9.54
N ALA A 257 -1.07 4.25 9.00
CA ALA A 257 -1.08 5.50 9.74
C ALA A 257 -2.13 5.52 10.85
N GLN A 258 -3.35 5.06 10.56
CA GLN A 258 -4.43 4.99 11.54
C GLN A 258 -4.10 4.01 12.67
N HIS A 259 -3.50 2.85 12.38
CA HIS A 259 -2.99 1.92 13.38
C HIS A 259 -1.91 2.56 14.27
N ALA A 260 -1.02 3.37 13.69
CA ALA A 260 -0.04 4.15 14.45
C ALA A 260 -0.66 5.31 15.24
N GLY A 261 -1.97 5.52 15.15
CA GLY A 261 -2.70 6.60 15.80
C GLY A 261 -2.51 7.97 15.16
N CYS A 262 -2.10 8.01 13.89
CA CYS A 262 -2.02 9.21 13.07
C CYS A 262 -3.37 9.44 12.37
N ARG A 263 -3.93 10.64 12.42
CA ARG A 263 -5.11 10.98 11.62
C ARG A 263 -4.73 11.07 10.15
N VAL A 264 -5.64 10.69 9.27
CA VAL A 264 -5.39 10.68 7.83
C VAL A 264 -6.33 11.66 7.15
N VAL A 265 -5.79 12.52 6.28
CA VAL A 265 -6.57 13.33 5.34
C VAL A 265 -6.25 12.82 3.94
N ALA A 266 -7.24 12.19 3.31
CA ALA A 266 -7.05 11.55 2.01
C ALA A 266 -8.09 12.01 0.98
N SER A 267 -7.70 11.94 -0.29
CA SER A 267 -8.62 12.20 -1.39
C SER A 267 -9.75 11.17 -1.43
N ASN A 268 -10.96 11.60 -1.63
CA ASN A 268 -12.15 10.76 -1.82
C ASN A 268 -12.14 10.16 -3.24
N ILE A 269 -11.21 9.23 -3.51
CA ILE A 269 -11.03 8.63 -4.83
C ILE A 269 -10.49 7.19 -4.72
N GLY A 270 -10.91 6.34 -5.66
CA GLY A 270 -10.44 4.95 -5.71
C GLY A 270 -10.82 4.14 -4.49
N GLY A 271 -9.89 3.33 -4.01
CA GLY A 271 -10.03 2.51 -2.80
C GLY A 271 -9.71 3.26 -1.49
N LEU A 272 -9.28 4.53 -1.54
CA LEU A 272 -8.96 5.30 -0.32
C LEU A 272 -10.13 5.40 0.67
N PRO A 273 -11.40 5.61 0.24
CA PRO A 273 -12.53 5.60 1.17
C PRO A 273 -12.72 4.28 1.93
N GLU A 274 -12.28 3.18 1.36
CA GLU A 274 -12.38 1.85 1.99
C GLU A 274 -11.40 1.63 3.14
N THR A 275 -10.39 2.52 3.30
CA THR A 275 -9.33 2.38 4.31
C THR A 275 -9.68 2.93 5.69
N ASN A 276 -10.95 3.26 5.95
CA ASN A 276 -11.34 3.93 7.18
C ASN A 276 -11.31 3.00 8.40
N CYS A 277 -10.45 3.35 9.36
CA CYS A 277 -10.37 2.73 10.69
C CYS A 277 -10.86 3.69 11.80
N GLY A 278 -11.63 4.72 11.45
CA GLY A 278 -12.13 5.73 12.40
C GLY A 278 -11.29 7.01 12.51
N LEU A 279 -10.13 7.10 11.86
CA LEU A 279 -9.26 8.27 11.90
C LEU A 279 -9.07 8.93 10.51
N LEU A 280 -9.95 8.64 9.55
CA LEU A 280 -9.88 9.11 8.16
C LEU A 280 -10.81 10.30 7.92
N THR A 281 -10.28 11.35 7.33
CA THR A 281 -11.04 12.48 6.77
C THR A 281 -10.88 12.47 5.25
N LEU A 282 -12.00 12.41 4.53
CA LEU A 282 -12.00 12.40 3.07
C LEU A 282 -12.22 13.80 2.51
N VAL A 283 -11.45 14.16 1.49
CA VAL A 283 -11.52 15.46 0.82
C VAL A 283 -11.63 15.29 -0.70
N GLU A 284 -12.14 16.29 -1.38
CA GLU A 284 -12.21 16.30 -2.84
C GLU A 284 -10.79 16.26 -3.45
N PRO A 285 -10.51 15.32 -4.39
CA PRO A 285 -9.22 15.25 -5.06
C PRO A 285 -8.96 16.50 -5.92
N ARG A 286 -7.67 16.86 -6.11
CA ARG A 286 -7.23 18.03 -6.89
C ARG A 286 -7.78 19.36 -6.39
N ASN A 287 -8.21 19.43 -5.15
CA ASN A 287 -8.75 20.63 -4.54
C ASN A 287 -7.92 21.06 -3.32
N PRO A 288 -7.00 22.03 -3.47
CA PRO A 288 -6.17 22.54 -2.37
C PRO A 288 -7.00 23.12 -1.21
N ARG A 289 -8.13 23.78 -1.50
CA ARG A 289 -9.01 24.33 -0.45
C ARG A 289 -9.66 23.23 0.37
N ALA A 290 -10.15 22.16 -0.28
CA ALA A 290 -10.70 21.00 0.41
C ALA A 290 -9.62 20.32 1.26
N LEU A 291 -8.38 20.23 0.76
CA LEU A 291 -7.27 19.66 1.52
C LEU A 291 -6.94 20.51 2.76
N ILE A 292 -6.93 21.83 2.66
CA ILE A 292 -6.77 22.75 3.80
C ILE A 292 -7.86 22.51 4.83
N THR A 293 -9.12 22.49 4.41
CA THR A 293 -10.27 22.24 5.31
C THR A 293 -10.14 20.89 6.01
N GLY A 294 -9.75 19.84 5.29
CA GLY A 294 -9.50 18.52 5.88
C GLY A 294 -8.36 18.53 6.91
N ILE A 295 -7.28 19.26 6.65
CA ILE A 295 -6.18 19.45 7.60
C ILE A 295 -6.69 20.16 8.86
N GLU A 296 -7.43 21.26 8.71
CA GLU A 296 -8.00 22.01 9.84
C GLU A 296 -8.93 21.13 10.68
N GLN A 297 -9.78 20.33 10.05
CA GLN A 297 -10.65 19.36 10.74
C GLN A 297 -9.83 18.34 11.53
N ALA A 298 -8.81 17.71 10.91
CA ALA A 298 -7.97 16.75 11.58
C ALA A 298 -7.20 17.37 12.76
N VAL A 299 -6.73 18.61 12.61
CA VAL A 299 -6.06 19.38 13.67
C VAL A 299 -7.01 19.71 14.81
N ALA A 300 -8.23 20.12 14.50
CA ALA A 300 -9.26 20.45 15.52
C ALA A 300 -9.67 19.22 16.34
N LEU A 301 -9.72 18.04 15.75
CA LEU A 301 -9.94 16.76 16.44
C LEU A 301 -8.79 16.41 17.41
N GLY A 302 -7.61 16.98 17.19
CA GLY A 302 -6.43 16.73 18.02
C GLY A 302 -5.86 15.31 17.86
N ALA A 303 -4.98 14.93 18.78
CA ALA A 303 -4.38 13.60 18.80
C ALA A 303 -5.44 12.52 19.03
N ALA A 304 -5.32 11.39 18.33
CA ALA A 304 -6.21 10.26 18.53
C ALA A 304 -6.17 9.78 19.99
N THR A 305 -7.33 9.63 20.59
CA THR A 305 -7.51 9.10 21.95
C THR A 305 -7.04 7.65 22.05
N LYS A 306 -6.84 7.14 23.27
CA LYS A 306 -6.51 5.73 23.46
C LYS A 306 -7.60 4.81 22.88
N LYS A 307 -8.87 5.15 23.08
CA LYS A 307 -10.01 4.38 22.56
C LYS A 307 -10.00 4.34 21.03
N GLU A 308 -9.92 5.49 20.36
CA GLU A 308 -9.85 5.55 18.89
C GLU A 308 -8.69 4.74 18.32
N ARG A 309 -7.53 4.72 18.99
CA ARG A 309 -6.37 3.93 18.54
C ARG A 309 -6.57 2.43 18.70
N GLU A 310 -7.23 1.98 19.78
CA GLU A 310 -7.54 0.56 19.92
C GLU A 310 -8.59 0.13 18.88
N GLU A 311 -9.65 0.92 18.69
CA GLU A 311 -10.68 0.65 17.67
C GLU A 311 -10.09 0.65 16.23
N ALA A 312 -9.10 1.49 15.96
CA ALA A 312 -8.44 1.49 14.64
C ALA A 312 -7.70 0.18 14.37
N LYS A 313 -7.07 -0.43 15.38
CA LYS A 313 -6.31 -1.68 15.27
C LYS A 313 -7.18 -2.91 15.04
N ASP A 314 -8.46 -2.82 15.37
CA ASP A 314 -9.43 -3.91 15.16
C ASP A 314 -9.86 -4.03 13.69
N ASN A 315 -9.37 -3.12 12.82
CA ASN A 315 -9.66 -3.12 11.39
C ASN A 315 -8.42 -3.54 10.59
N PHE A 316 -8.62 -4.20 9.48
CA PHE A 316 -7.55 -4.59 8.55
C PHE A 316 -6.40 -5.36 9.25
N MET A 317 -6.76 -6.35 10.03
CA MET A 317 -5.81 -7.22 10.72
C MET A 317 -5.20 -8.22 9.74
N LEU A 318 -3.93 -8.56 9.98
CA LEU A 318 -3.18 -9.51 9.13
C LEU A 318 -3.81 -10.91 9.13
N ASP A 319 -4.26 -11.38 10.28
CA ASP A 319 -4.90 -12.70 10.41
C ASP A 319 -6.23 -12.78 9.66
N GLU A 320 -7.05 -11.72 9.64
CA GLU A 320 -8.28 -11.64 8.85
C GLU A 320 -8.00 -11.63 7.34
N SER A 321 -6.96 -10.91 6.92
CA SER A 321 -6.53 -10.91 5.52
C SER A 321 -6.10 -12.31 5.08
N VAL A 322 -5.34 -13.03 5.91
CA VAL A 322 -4.93 -14.42 5.63
C VAL A 322 -6.13 -15.38 5.67
N ASN A 323 -7.06 -15.22 6.60
CA ASN A 323 -8.30 -16.01 6.61
C ASN A 323 -9.07 -15.85 5.30
N SER A 324 -9.23 -14.60 4.85
CA SER A 324 -9.90 -14.29 3.59
C SER A 324 -9.16 -14.88 2.38
N LEU A 325 -7.81 -14.87 2.41
CA LEU A 325 -7.01 -15.52 1.36
C LEU A 325 -7.24 -17.04 1.35
N LEU A 326 -7.17 -17.71 2.50
CA LEU A 326 -7.37 -19.15 2.60
C LEU A 326 -8.79 -19.54 2.15
N MET A 327 -9.82 -18.77 2.53
CA MET A 327 -11.19 -18.96 2.06
C MET A 327 -11.28 -18.82 0.53
N ALA A 328 -10.70 -17.78 -0.05
CA ALA A 328 -10.66 -17.57 -1.49
C ALA A 328 -9.94 -18.71 -2.21
N LEU A 329 -8.91 -19.26 -1.61
CA LEU A 329 -8.17 -20.42 -2.11
C LEU A 329 -8.86 -21.77 -1.80
N HIS A 330 -9.99 -21.78 -1.06
CA HIS A 330 -10.66 -22.99 -0.57
C HIS A 330 -9.70 -23.96 0.18
N LEU A 331 -8.93 -23.42 1.10
CA LEU A 331 -7.96 -24.11 1.94
C LEU A 331 -8.35 -24.02 3.42
#